data_f031c25653e0f6e87aaa535f3e1ce8e2
#
_entry.id   f031c25653e0f6e87aaa535f3e1ce8e2
#
_cell.length_a   1.000
_cell.length_b   1.000
_cell.length_c   1.000
_cell.angle_alpha   90.00
_cell.angle_beta   90.00
_cell.angle_gamma   90.00
#
_symmetry.space_group_name_H-M   'P 1'
#
loop_
_entity.id
_entity.type
_entity.pdbx_description
1 polymer ?
#
loop_
_entity_poly.entity_id
_entity_poly.type
_entity_poly.pdbx_seq_one_letter_code
_entity_poly.pdbx_strand_id
1 'polypeptide(L)'
;MSVRRLAEKQPPSFAFTPENLEWAKARIAKYPPGRQQSAVIPLLWRAQEQSGGWLPQKAIEAVAELLGMAKIRVLEVATFYTMFNLSPVGRFHVQFCGTTPCMLRGADALKTVLHRMIGHENEVTADGTFSWTEVECLGACVNAPMVQINADYYEDLTPELLARILKDLAAGRTPKPGPQVDRHLSAPVGGEKTLTDPSIYEVTRQAPAPQPSSADATDPKHG
;
A
#
# COMPACT_ATOMS: atom_id res chain seq x y z
N MET A 1 -7.81 0.98 -21.55
CA MET A 1 -6.97 1.56 -20.47
C MET A 1 -6.92 3.07 -20.69
N SER A 2 -7.39 3.85 -19.72
CA SER A 2 -7.23 5.30 -19.75
C SER A 2 -5.76 5.65 -19.51
N VAL A 3 -5.23 6.60 -20.28
CA VAL A 3 -3.86 7.09 -20.09
C VAL A 3 -3.81 7.82 -18.73
N ARG A 4 -2.97 7.35 -17.81
CA ARG A 4 -2.75 8.01 -16.52
C ARG A 4 -2.00 9.32 -16.74
N ARG A 5 -2.58 10.42 -16.34
CA ARG A 5 -2.02 11.77 -16.52
C ARG A 5 -1.83 12.46 -15.17
N LEU A 6 -0.84 13.34 -15.12
CA LEU A 6 -0.68 14.25 -13.99
C LEU A 6 -1.88 15.21 -13.90
N ALA A 7 -2.24 15.60 -12.68
CA ALA A 7 -3.25 16.63 -12.46
C ALA A 7 -2.89 17.93 -13.18
N GLU A 8 -3.88 18.63 -13.71
CA GLU A 8 -3.66 19.93 -14.38
C GLU A 8 -3.18 21.01 -13.39
N LYS A 9 -3.72 21.00 -12.18
CA LYS A 9 -3.30 21.91 -11.13
C LYS A 9 -2.16 21.29 -10.35
N GLN A 10 -1.00 21.96 -10.36
CA GLN A 10 0.21 21.51 -9.72
C GLN A 10 0.67 22.50 -8.64
N PRO A 11 1.21 22.04 -7.51
CA PRO A 11 1.86 22.94 -6.57
C PRO A 11 3.11 23.55 -7.20
N PRO A 12 3.45 24.81 -6.84
CA PRO A 12 4.58 25.51 -7.44
C PRO A 12 5.94 24.90 -7.12
N SER A 13 6.05 24.19 -6.00
CA SER A 13 7.29 23.60 -5.52
C SER A 13 7.04 22.35 -4.68
N PHE A 14 8.08 21.54 -4.54
CA PHE A 14 8.17 20.45 -3.57
C PHE A 14 9.62 20.35 -3.08
N ALA A 15 9.78 20.14 -1.79
CA ALA A 15 11.06 19.74 -1.20
C ALA A 15 10.76 18.72 -0.09
N PHE A 16 11.59 17.70 0.04
CA PHE A 16 11.50 16.79 1.18
C PHE A 16 11.71 17.57 2.49
N THR A 17 10.93 17.26 3.51
CA THR A 17 11.22 17.75 4.86
C THR A 17 12.60 17.23 5.29
N PRO A 18 13.28 17.90 6.23
CA PRO A 18 14.58 17.45 6.72
C PRO A 18 14.58 15.98 7.16
N GLU A 19 13.54 15.55 7.87
CA GLU A 19 13.34 14.18 8.30
C GLU A 19 13.22 13.19 7.11
N ASN A 20 12.36 13.53 6.13
CA ASN A 20 12.17 12.71 4.95
C ASN A 20 13.40 12.67 4.05
N LEU A 21 14.19 13.77 4.02
CA LEU A 21 15.45 13.79 3.28
C LEU A 21 16.49 12.88 3.93
N GLU A 22 16.61 12.88 5.25
CA GLU A 22 17.51 11.97 5.97
C GLU A 22 17.09 10.50 5.77
N TRP A 23 15.79 10.22 5.88
CA TRP A 23 15.25 8.91 5.56
C TRP A 23 15.58 8.48 4.13
N ALA A 24 15.42 9.38 3.15
CA ALA A 24 15.71 9.11 1.74
C ALA A 24 17.19 8.78 1.53
N LYS A 25 18.11 9.54 2.12
CA LYS A 25 19.57 9.27 2.09
C LYS A 25 19.91 7.91 2.68
N ALA A 26 19.35 7.60 3.86
CA ALA A 26 19.53 6.29 4.51
C ALA A 26 18.98 5.14 3.64
N ARG A 27 17.88 5.38 2.91
CA ARG A 27 17.30 4.38 2.00
C ARG A 27 18.17 4.16 0.78
N ILE A 28 18.68 5.22 0.17
CA ILE A 28 19.61 5.18 -0.98
C ILE A 28 20.89 4.42 -0.61
N ALA A 29 21.42 4.66 0.59
CA ALA A 29 22.64 4.02 1.07
C ALA A 29 22.54 2.49 1.23
N LYS A 30 21.33 1.92 1.22
CA LYS A 30 21.14 0.45 1.27
C LYS A 30 21.46 -0.25 -0.05
N TYR A 31 21.56 0.50 -1.14
CA TYR A 31 21.86 -0.05 -2.46
C TYR A 31 23.35 0.06 -2.76
N PRO A 32 23.93 -0.92 -3.46
CA PRO A 32 25.36 -0.90 -3.83
C PRO A 32 25.71 0.34 -4.67
N PRO A 33 26.99 0.76 -4.67
CA PRO A 33 27.48 1.84 -5.54
C PRO A 33 27.09 1.63 -7.00
N GLY A 34 26.56 2.66 -7.66
CA GLY A 34 26.06 2.61 -9.03
C GLY A 34 24.64 1.99 -9.18
N ARG A 35 24.00 1.55 -8.08
CA ARG A 35 22.64 0.98 -8.10
C ARG A 35 21.61 1.79 -7.28
N GLN A 36 21.95 3.02 -6.91
CA GLN A 36 21.09 3.90 -6.09
C GLN A 36 19.74 4.21 -6.74
N GLN A 37 19.64 4.14 -8.07
CA GLN A 37 18.41 4.30 -8.83
C GLN A 37 17.30 3.30 -8.41
N SER A 38 17.68 2.15 -7.84
CA SER A 38 16.72 1.18 -7.31
C SER A 38 15.91 1.70 -6.11
N ALA A 39 16.30 2.81 -5.51
CA ALA A 39 15.53 3.49 -4.47
C ALA A 39 14.33 4.32 -5.01
N VAL A 40 14.10 4.38 -6.32
CA VAL A 40 13.07 5.23 -6.93
C VAL A 40 11.66 4.97 -6.37
N ILE A 41 11.26 3.70 -6.27
CA ILE A 41 9.92 3.35 -5.76
C ILE A 41 9.72 3.78 -4.31
N PRO A 42 10.58 3.42 -3.33
CA PRO A 42 10.40 3.87 -1.95
C PRO A 42 10.50 5.39 -1.79
N LEU A 43 11.30 6.10 -2.61
CA LEU A 43 11.37 7.55 -2.54
C LEU A 43 10.08 8.21 -3.10
N LEU A 44 9.54 7.70 -4.20
CA LEU A 44 8.25 8.16 -4.72
C LEU A 44 7.13 7.91 -3.71
N TRP A 45 7.14 6.76 -3.04
CA TRP A 45 6.17 6.46 -1.99
C TRP A 45 6.24 7.48 -0.86
N ARG A 46 7.45 7.76 -0.35
CA ARG A 46 7.65 8.76 0.72
C ARG A 46 7.25 10.16 0.28
N ALA A 47 7.52 10.53 -0.98
CA ALA A 47 7.09 11.80 -1.56
C ALA A 47 5.56 11.89 -1.66
N GLN A 48 4.89 10.80 -2.04
CA GLN A 48 3.43 10.71 -2.08
C GLN A 48 2.81 10.90 -0.69
N GLU A 49 3.33 10.22 0.34
CA GLU A 49 2.89 10.37 1.73
C GLU A 49 3.03 11.83 2.18
N GLN A 50 4.18 12.46 1.93
CA GLN A 50 4.43 13.85 2.29
C GLN A 50 3.51 14.84 1.56
N SER A 51 3.08 14.49 0.34
CA SER A 51 2.22 15.34 -0.50
C SER A 51 0.71 15.10 -0.29
N GLY A 52 0.32 14.46 0.80
CA GLY A 52 -1.09 14.21 1.09
C GLY A 52 -1.72 13.11 0.23
N GLY A 53 -0.94 12.08 -0.09
CA GLY A 53 -1.42 10.87 -0.74
C GLY A 53 -1.35 10.85 -2.27
N TRP A 54 -0.75 11.87 -2.91
CA TRP A 54 -0.56 11.91 -4.35
C TRP A 54 0.82 12.43 -4.75
N LEU A 55 1.24 12.24 -6.00
CA LEU A 55 2.54 12.65 -6.54
C LEU A 55 2.41 13.87 -7.45
N PRO A 56 2.68 15.09 -6.97
CA PRO A 56 2.87 16.24 -7.82
C PRO A 56 4.08 16.08 -8.74
N GLN A 57 4.05 16.73 -9.91
CA GLN A 57 5.18 16.75 -10.83
C GLN A 57 6.49 17.17 -10.14
N LYS A 58 6.43 18.19 -9.27
CA LYS A 58 7.61 18.67 -8.53
C LYS A 58 8.19 17.65 -7.57
N ALA A 59 7.36 16.77 -6.99
CA ALA A 59 7.83 15.67 -6.16
C ALA A 59 8.58 14.61 -7.00
N ILE A 60 8.06 14.29 -8.20
CA ILE A 60 8.72 13.38 -9.15
C ILE A 60 10.07 13.96 -9.58
N GLU A 61 10.13 15.25 -9.88
CA GLU A 61 11.36 15.96 -10.25
C GLU A 61 12.39 15.94 -9.10
N ALA A 62 11.97 16.18 -7.86
CA ALA A 62 12.85 16.14 -6.69
C ALA A 62 13.45 14.73 -6.45
N VAL A 63 12.65 13.68 -6.63
CA VAL A 63 13.16 12.29 -6.59
C VAL A 63 14.18 12.04 -7.69
N ALA A 64 13.93 12.53 -8.91
CA ALA A 64 14.85 12.39 -10.03
C ALA A 64 16.20 13.07 -9.75
N GLU A 65 16.18 14.29 -9.22
CA GLU A 65 17.38 15.03 -8.82
C GLU A 65 18.18 14.30 -7.75
N LEU A 66 17.48 13.83 -6.71
CA LEU A 66 18.12 13.13 -5.58
C LEU A 66 18.81 11.82 -6.01
N LEU A 67 18.28 11.13 -7.03
CA LEU A 67 18.82 9.89 -7.55
C LEU A 67 19.75 10.06 -8.76
N GLY A 68 19.94 11.29 -9.26
CA GLY A 68 20.68 11.53 -10.49
C GLY A 68 20.07 10.85 -11.73
N MET A 69 18.73 10.72 -11.75
CA MET A 69 17.98 10.11 -12.84
C MET A 69 17.39 11.18 -13.76
N ALA A 70 17.25 10.84 -15.06
CA ALA A 70 16.44 11.65 -15.96
C ALA A 70 14.97 11.67 -15.47
N LYS A 71 14.34 12.86 -15.45
CA LYS A 71 12.95 13.07 -14.99
C LYS A 71 11.96 12.11 -15.66
N ILE A 72 12.14 11.86 -16.96
CA ILE A 72 11.27 10.95 -17.71
C ILE A 72 11.32 9.52 -17.16
N ARG A 73 12.47 9.04 -16.68
CA ARG A 73 12.61 7.69 -16.12
C ARG A 73 11.88 7.54 -14.79
N VAL A 74 11.87 8.59 -13.97
CA VAL A 74 11.10 8.59 -12.73
C VAL A 74 9.60 8.72 -13.02
N LEU A 75 9.23 9.53 -14.02
CA LEU A 75 7.84 9.63 -14.48
C LEU A 75 7.31 8.30 -15.04
N GLU A 76 8.12 7.55 -15.79
CA GLU A 76 7.76 6.19 -16.24
C GLU A 76 7.36 5.29 -15.06
N VAL A 77 8.15 5.30 -14.00
CA VAL A 77 7.85 4.52 -12.78
C VAL A 77 6.55 4.99 -12.12
N ALA A 78 6.39 6.30 -11.96
CA ALA A 78 5.20 6.88 -11.33
C ALA A 78 3.91 6.60 -12.13
N THR A 79 3.99 6.58 -13.47
CA THR A 79 2.84 6.29 -14.33
C THR A 79 2.57 4.79 -14.50
N PHE A 80 3.60 3.96 -14.41
CA PHE A 80 3.48 2.51 -14.53
C PHE A 80 2.80 1.88 -13.32
N TYR A 81 3.24 2.22 -12.11
CA TYR A 81 2.71 1.62 -10.89
C TYR A 81 1.44 2.33 -10.43
N THR A 82 0.31 1.59 -10.39
CA THR A 82 -1.01 2.14 -10.06
C THR A 82 -1.17 2.59 -8.61
N MET A 83 -0.28 2.16 -7.72
CA MET A 83 -0.24 2.63 -6.33
C MET A 83 0.17 4.11 -6.19
N PHE A 84 0.73 4.72 -7.24
CA PHE A 84 1.05 6.14 -7.24
C PHE A 84 -0.13 6.93 -7.79
N ASN A 85 -0.71 7.80 -6.97
CA ASN A 85 -1.78 8.68 -7.35
C ASN A 85 -1.22 9.91 -8.07
N LEU A 86 -1.62 10.16 -9.31
CA LEU A 86 -1.12 11.29 -10.11
C LEU A 86 -2.00 12.54 -10.01
N SER A 87 -3.08 12.43 -9.24
CA SER A 87 -4.03 13.51 -8.94
C SER A 87 -4.33 13.51 -7.45
N PRO A 88 -4.76 14.65 -6.88
CA PRO A 88 -5.15 14.74 -5.48
C PRO A 88 -6.17 13.66 -5.11
N VAL A 89 -6.03 13.12 -3.91
CA VAL A 89 -6.95 12.17 -3.29
C VAL A 89 -7.55 12.75 -2.01
N GLY A 90 -8.63 12.19 -1.53
CA GLY A 90 -9.21 12.58 -0.24
C GLY A 90 -8.30 12.19 0.93
N ARG A 91 -8.52 12.81 2.10
CA ARG A 91 -7.83 12.45 3.34
C ARG A 91 -7.91 10.95 3.63
N PHE A 92 -9.03 10.33 3.27
CA PHE A 92 -9.25 8.89 3.27
C PHE A 92 -9.45 8.42 1.83
N HIS A 93 -8.43 7.81 1.26
CA HIS A 93 -8.49 7.24 -0.07
C HIS A 93 -8.87 5.76 0.01
N VAL A 94 -10.04 5.42 -0.49
CA VAL A 94 -10.58 4.05 -0.47
C VAL A 94 -10.18 3.35 -1.76
N GLN A 95 -9.37 2.32 -1.65
CA GLN A 95 -9.03 1.43 -2.75
C GLN A 95 -9.94 0.19 -2.67
N PHE A 96 -10.81 0.06 -3.65
CA PHE A 96 -11.84 -0.96 -3.70
C PHE A 96 -11.37 -2.14 -4.55
N CYS A 97 -11.38 -3.35 -3.97
CA CYS A 97 -11.06 -4.57 -4.70
C CYS A 97 -12.31 -5.15 -5.36
N GLY A 98 -12.37 -5.07 -6.71
CA GLY A 98 -13.46 -5.63 -7.53
C GLY A 98 -13.13 -6.96 -8.20
N THR A 99 -11.98 -7.60 -7.89
CA THR A 99 -11.54 -8.82 -8.56
C THR A 99 -12.35 -10.06 -8.13
N THR A 100 -12.21 -11.14 -8.87
CA THR A 100 -13.11 -12.31 -8.81
C THR A 100 -13.49 -12.80 -7.41
N PRO A 101 -12.57 -13.02 -6.44
CA PRO A 101 -12.98 -13.48 -5.11
C PRO A 101 -13.85 -12.45 -4.37
N CYS A 102 -13.50 -11.16 -4.46
CA CYS A 102 -14.29 -10.09 -3.84
C CYS A 102 -15.65 -9.94 -4.52
N MET A 103 -15.71 -10.00 -5.86
CA MET A 103 -16.95 -9.97 -6.63
C MET A 103 -17.88 -11.12 -6.22
N LEU A 104 -17.38 -12.35 -6.18
CA LEU A 104 -18.17 -13.54 -5.78
C LEU A 104 -18.67 -13.44 -4.32
N ARG A 105 -17.99 -12.68 -3.48
CA ARG A 105 -18.34 -12.41 -2.08
C ARG A 105 -19.18 -11.16 -1.89
N GLY A 106 -19.63 -10.50 -2.97
CA GLY A 106 -20.58 -9.40 -2.92
C GLY A 106 -19.95 -7.99 -2.96
N ALA A 107 -18.75 -7.84 -3.55
CA ALA A 107 -18.09 -6.54 -3.69
C ALA A 107 -18.95 -5.50 -4.44
N ASP A 108 -19.79 -5.89 -5.39
CA ASP A 108 -20.66 -4.97 -6.12
C ASP A 108 -21.63 -4.19 -5.19
N ALA A 109 -22.08 -4.84 -4.11
CA ALA A 109 -22.90 -4.16 -3.11
C ALA A 109 -22.08 -3.11 -2.32
N LEU A 110 -20.79 -3.35 -2.08
CA LEU A 110 -19.88 -2.36 -1.48
C LEU A 110 -19.66 -1.19 -2.43
N LYS A 111 -19.47 -1.45 -3.73
CA LYS A 111 -19.32 -0.41 -4.76
C LYS A 111 -20.51 0.53 -4.78
N THR A 112 -21.73 0.00 -4.62
CA THR A 112 -22.94 0.80 -4.48
C THR A 112 -22.91 1.74 -3.26
N VAL A 113 -22.35 1.28 -2.13
CA VAL A 113 -22.14 2.12 -0.93
C VAL A 113 -21.16 3.25 -1.22
N LEU A 114 -20.04 2.96 -1.91
CA LEU A 114 -19.03 3.97 -2.25
C LEU A 114 -19.65 5.06 -3.13
N HIS A 115 -20.37 4.69 -4.19
CA HIS A 115 -21.07 5.66 -5.04
C HIS A 115 -22.05 6.54 -4.27
N ARG A 116 -22.82 5.96 -3.36
CA ARG A 116 -23.81 6.68 -2.57
C ARG A 116 -23.20 7.63 -1.54
N MET A 117 -22.09 7.22 -0.89
CA MET A 117 -21.53 7.94 0.25
C MET A 117 -20.38 8.86 -0.12
N ILE A 118 -19.62 8.53 -1.16
CA ILE A 118 -18.46 9.31 -1.60
C ILE A 118 -18.74 10.02 -2.93
N GLY A 119 -19.37 9.34 -3.90
CA GLY A 119 -19.62 9.88 -5.22
C GLY A 119 -18.94 9.08 -6.32
N HIS A 120 -18.56 9.76 -7.41
CA HIS A 120 -17.93 9.10 -8.54
C HIS A 120 -16.51 8.63 -8.23
N GLU A 121 -16.12 7.58 -8.93
CA GLU A 121 -14.78 7.03 -8.86
C GLU A 121 -13.74 8.08 -9.31
N ASN A 122 -12.60 8.12 -8.62
CA ASN A 122 -11.49 9.06 -8.84
C ASN A 122 -11.83 10.53 -8.59
N GLU A 123 -12.95 10.83 -7.96
CA GLU A 123 -13.31 12.17 -7.52
C GLU A 123 -13.11 12.31 -6.00
N VAL A 124 -12.71 13.52 -5.60
CA VAL A 124 -12.56 13.88 -4.18
C VAL A 124 -13.85 14.56 -3.74
N THR A 125 -14.38 14.19 -2.57
CA THR A 125 -15.55 14.86 -1.99
C THR A 125 -15.29 16.36 -1.79
N ALA A 126 -16.32 17.17 -1.87
CA ALA A 126 -16.20 18.64 -1.80
C ALA A 126 -15.52 19.14 -0.52
N ASP A 127 -15.61 18.39 0.57
CA ASP A 127 -14.95 18.64 1.85
C ASP A 127 -13.51 18.10 1.93
N GLY A 128 -13.03 17.45 0.87
CA GLY A 128 -11.69 16.84 0.82
C GLY A 128 -11.53 15.59 1.68
N THR A 129 -12.62 15.04 2.23
CA THR A 129 -12.54 13.94 3.19
C THR A 129 -12.28 12.60 2.51
N PHE A 130 -13.02 12.27 1.46
CA PHE A 130 -12.96 10.98 0.81
C PHE A 130 -12.63 11.07 -0.67
N SER A 131 -12.03 10.03 -1.17
CA SER A 131 -12.01 9.63 -2.58
C SER A 131 -11.98 8.11 -2.65
N TRP A 132 -12.32 7.52 -3.80
CA TRP A 132 -12.18 6.09 -3.99
C TRP A 132 -11.81 5.75 -5.43
N THR A 133 -11.16 4.61 -5.59
CA THR A 133 -10.83 4.03 -6.90
C THR A 133 -10.94 2.53 -6.85
N GLU A 134 -11.33 1.91 -7.96
CA GLU A 134 -11.25 0.46 -8.11
C GLU A 134 -9.81 0.07 -8.44
N VAL A 135 -9.29 -0.93 -7.74
CA VAL A 135 -7.93 -1.44 -7.90
C VAL A 135 -7.95 -2.94 -8.20
N GLU A 136 -6.82 -3.45 -8.67
CA GLU A 136 -6.60 -4.88 -8.81
C GLU A 136 -6.54 -5.57 -7.44
N CYS A 137 -6.42 -6.91 -7.45
CA CYS A 137 -6.43 -7.71 -6.23
C CYS A 137 -5.42 -7.23 -5.19
N LEU A 138 -5.92 -6.95 -3.98
CA LEU A 138 -5.13 -6.51 -2.84
C LEU A 138 -4.56 -7.67 -1.99
N GLY A 139 -4.79 -8.92 -2.40
CA GLY A 139 -4.20 -10.11 -1.78
C GLY A 139 -4.91 -10.64 -0.53
N ALA A 140 -6.00 -10.03 -0.07
CA ALA A 140 -6.78 -10.49 1.10
C ALA A 140 -8.00 -11.35 0.73
N CYS A 141 -7.89 -12.19 -0.29
CA CYS A 141 -9.00 -12.96 -0.86
C CYS A 141 -9.68 -13.91 0.14
N VAL A 142 -8.94 -14.39 1.13
CA VAL A 142 -9.49 -15.26 2.20
C VAL A 142 -10.55 -14.53 3.02
N ASN A 143 -10.40 -13.23 3.18
CA ASN A 143 -11.27 -12.35 3.95
C ASN A 143 -12.09 -11.41 3.04
N ALA A 144 -12.39 -11.87 1.81
CA ALA A 144 -13.21 -11.10 0.87
C ALA A 144 -14.68 -10.99 1.36
N PRO A 145 -15.39 -9.87 1.01
CA PRO A 145 -14.90 -8.73 0.27
C PRO A 145 -14.19 -7.72 1.16
N MET A 146 -13.32 -6.89 0.59
CA MET A 146 -12.49 -5.98 1.33
C MET A 146 -12.22 -4.66 0.59
N VAL A 147 -11.79 -3.65 1.36
CA VAL A 147 -11.22 -2.40 0.86
C VAL A 147 -9.93 -2.09 1.62
N GLN A 148 -9.03 -1.34 0.97
CA GLN A 148 -7.95 -0.67 1.65
C GLN A 148 -8.30 0.82 1.80
N ILE A 149 -8.15 1.38 2.99
CA ILE A 149 -8.31 2.83 3.24
C ILE A 149 -6.96 3.34 3.72
N ASN A 150 -6.32 4.15 2.91
CA ASN A 150 -4.94 4.59 3.09
C ASN A 150 -3.98 3.40 3.27
N ALA A 151 -3.43 3.18 4.49
CA ALA A 151 -2.53 2.07 4.78
C ALA A 151 -3.22 0.83 5.37
N ASP A 152 -4.50 0.93 5.74
CA ASP A 152 -5.20 -0.10 6.51
C ASP A 152 -6.16 -0.91 5.65
N TYR A 153 -6.20 -2.23 5.88
CA TYR A 153 -7.18 -3.14 5.29
C TYR A 153 -8.40 -3.26 6.19
N TYR A 154 -9.59 -3.27 5.57
CA TYR A 154 -10.87 -3.57 6.20
C TYR A 154 -11.49 -4.72 5.43
N GLU A 155 -11.68 -5.84 6.08
CA GLU A 155 -11.93 -7.15 5.49
C GLU A 155 -13.23 -7.76 6.00
N ASP A 156 -13.74 -8.83 5.32
CA ASP A 156 -15.02 -9.48 5.65
C ASP A 156 -16.19 -8.47 5.68
N LEU A 157 -16.23 -7.58 4.72
CA LEU A 157 -17.16 -6.46 4.73
C LEU A 157 -18.56 -6.85 4.28
N THR A 158 -19.55 -6.20 4.88
CA THR A 158 -20.89 -6.04 4.34
C THR A 158 -21.13 -4.57 3.97
N PRO A 159 -22.17 -4.26 3.18
CA PRO A 159 -22.53 -2.86 2.90
C PRO A 159 -22.71 -2.01 4.16
N GLU A 160 -23.31 -2.57 5.21
CA GLU A 160 -23.56 -1.89 6.48
C GLU A 160 -22.26 -1.62 7.24
N LEU A 161 -21.33 -2.60 7.25
CA LEU A 161 -20.01 -2.45 7.87
C LEU A 161 -19.20 -1.38 7.18
N LEU A 162 -19.14 -1.38 5.85
CA LEU A 162 -18.45 -0.34 5.09
C LEU A 162 -19.06 1.03 5.35
N ALA A 163 -20.40 1.16 5.32
CA ALA A 163 -21.06 2.42 5.59
C ALA A 163 -20.78 2.94 7.01
N ARG A 164 -20.68 2.04 8.01
CA ARG A 164 -20.30 2.39 9.38
C ARG A 164 -18.87 2.89 9.44
N ILE A 165 -17.91 2.17 8.83
CA ILE A 165 -16.50 2.55 8.78
C ILE A 165 -16.34 3.96 8.18
N LEU A 166 -16.99 4.24 7.05
CA LEU A 166 -16.92 5.55 6.41
C LEU A 166 -17.50 6.66 7.31
N LYS A 167 -18.62 6.40 8.00
CA LYS A 167 -19.19 7.37 8.97
C LYS A 167 -18.26 7.61 10.16
N ASP A 168 -17.62 6.56 10.65
CA ASP A 168 -16.69 6.67 11.77
C ASP A 168 -15.46 7.51 11.39
N LEU A 169 -14.88 7.27 10.22
CA LEU A 169 -13.77 8.06 9.69
C LEU A 169 -14.16 9.53 9.47
N ALA A 170 -15.36 9.79 8.91
CA ALA A 170 -15.88 11.15 8.74
C ALA A 170 -16.03 11.89 10.06
N ALA A 171 -16.42 11.16 11.12
CA ALA A 171 -16.56 11.69 12.47
C ALA A 171 -15.23 11.77 13.26
N GLY A 172 -14.08 11.47 12.62
CA GLY A 172 -12.76 11.49 13.26
C GLY A 172 -12.49 10.30 14.17
N ARG A 173 -13.32 9.25 14.14
CA ARG A 173 -13.06 8.00 14.85
C ARG A 173 -12.15 7.10 14.02
N THR A 174 -11.39 6.23 14.69
CA THR A 174 -10.51 5.26 14.03
C THR A 174 -11.10 3.86 14.16
N PRO A 175 -11.77 3.32 13.12
CA PRO A 175 -12.25 1.95 13.12
C PRO A 175 -11.08 0.97 13.23
N LYS A 176 -11.32 -0.18 13.85
CA LYS A 176 -10.32 -1.25 13.95
C LYS A 176 -10.03 -1.83 12.56
N PRO A 177 -8.77 -1.83 12.07
CA PRO A 177 -8.41 -2.48 10.83
C PRO A 177 -8.50 -4.01 10.90
N GLY A 178 -8.48 -4.65 9.74
CA GLY A 178 -8.50 -6.09 9.58
C GLY A 178 -9.91 -6.67 9.49
N PRO A 179 -10.10 -7.93 9.84
CA PRO A 179 -11.38 -8.63 9.77
C PRO A 179 -12.46 -7.92 10.59
N GLN A 180 -13.63 -7.74 10.00
CA GLN A 180 -14.77 -7.12 10.66
C GLN A 180 -15.74 -8.17 11.25
N VAL A 181 -15.32 -9.43 11.25
CA VAL A 181 -15.98 -10.56 11.91
C VAL A 181 -15.05 -11.14 12.98
N ASP A 182 -15.59 -11.99 13.85
CA ASP A 182 -14.81 -12.64 14.91
C ASP A 182 -13.95 -13.77 14.31
N ARG A 183 -12.75 -13.40 13.86
CA ARG A 183 -11.69 -14.33 13.46
C ARG A 183 -10.32 -13.75 13.79
N HIS A 184 -9.33 -14.62 13.96
CA HIS A 184 -7.94 -14.23 14.10
C HIS A 184 -7.31 -14.08 12.70
N LEU A 185 -7.06 -12.85 12.25
CA LEU A 185 -6.47 -12.55 10.94
C LEU A 185 -7.16 -13.32 9.80
N SER A 186 -6.44 -14.19 9.09
CA SER A 186 -6.95 -15.02 7.99
C SER A 186 -7.33 -16.44 8.41
N ALA A 187 -7.41 -16.71 9.71
CA ALA A 187 -7.87 -18.00 10.23
C ALA A 187 -9.34 -18.25 9.85
N PRO A 188 -9.79 -19.51 9.77
CA PRO A 188 -11.19 -19.83 9.54
C PRO A 188 -12.10 -19.20 10.61
N VAL A 189 -13.28 -18.74 10.20
CA VAL A 189 -14.33 -18.34 11.16
C VAL A 189 -14.71 -19.55 11.99
N GLY A 190 -14.67 -19.40 13.32
CA GLY A 190 -14.93 -20.53 14.25
C GLY A 190 -13.68 -21.31 14.65
N GLY A 191 -12.48 -20.80 14.32
CA GLY A 191 -11.21 -21.34 14.77
C GLY A 191 -10.55 -22.34 13.83
N GLU A 192 -9.43 -22.85 14.26
CA GLU A 192 -8.60 -23.78 13.51
C GLU A 192 -9.32 -25.13 13.29
N LYS A 193 -9.18 -25.69 12.09
CA LYS A 193 -9.77 -26.99 11.71
C LYS A 193 -8.72 -28.04 11.37
N THR A 194 -7.46 -27.65 11.35
CA THR A 194 -6.31 -28.52 11.04
C THR A 194 -5.18 -28.20 12.00
N LEU A 195 -4.29 -29.16 12.22
CA LEU A 195 -3.14 -29.00 13.09
C LEU A 195 -3.54 -28.53 14.52
N THR A 196 -4.68 -29.03 15.02
CA THR A 196 -5.25 -28.62 16.29
C THR A 196 -4.71 -29.39 17.50
N ASP A 197 -3.89 -30.41 17.27
CA ASP A 197 -3.24 -31.16 18.34
C ASP A 197 -2.09 -30.34 18.93
N PRO A 198 -2.16 -29.93 20.23
CA PRO A 198 -1.11 -29.13 20.86
C PRO A 198 0.27 -29.82 20.83
N SER A 199 0.32 -31.15 20.83
CA SER A 199 1.58 -31.91 20.86
C SER A 199 2.46 -31.66 19.64
N ILE A 200 1.89 -31.31 18.49
CA ILE A 200 2.67 -30.96 17.27
C ILE A 200 3.46 -29.67 17.43
N TYR A 201 3.09 -28.78 18.36
CA TYR A 201 3.78 -27.53 18.65
C TYR A 201 4.79 -27.67 19.82
N GLU A 202 4.74 -28.78 20.53
CA GLU A 202 5.70 -29.12 21.60
C GLU A 202 7.01 -29.69 21.02
N VAL A 203 6.98 -30.15 19.77
CA VAL A 203 8.17 -30.62 19.06
C VAL A 203 9.08 -29.44 18.75
N THR A 204 9.89 -29.12 19.73
CA THR A 204 11.21 -28.53 19.61
C THR A 204 11.33 -27.31 18.70
N ARG A 205 11.29 -26.14 19.29
CA ARG A 205 12.20 -25.05 18.88
C ARG A 205 13.64 -25.47 19.21
N GLN A 206 14.15 -26.50 18.56
CA GLN A 206 15.59 -26.68 18.46
C GLN A 206 16.08 -25.50 17.63
N ALA A 207 16.88 -24.65 18.25
CA ALA A 207 17.58 -23.61 17.53
C ALA A 207 18.29 -24.27 16.35
N PRO A 208 18.23 -23.73 15.13
CA PRO A 208 19.00 -24.29 14.02
C PRO A 208 20.44 -24.40 14.46
N ALA A 209 21.06 -25.55 14.18
CA ALA A 209 22.46 -25.73 14.45
C ALA A 209 23.26 -24.54 13.91
N PRO A 210 24.25 -24.02 14.66
CA PRO A 210 25.01 -22.88 14.18
C PRO A 210 25.61 -23.24 12.82
N GLN A 211 25.33 -22.44 11.80
CA GLN A 211 25.92 -22.60 10.49
C GLN A 211 27.45 -22.41 10.65
N PRO A 212 28.29 -23.27 10.04
CA PRO A 212 29.71 -23.06 10.06
C PRO A 212 30.03 -21.67 9.53
N SER A 213 30.85 -20.93 10.28
CA SER A 213 31.26 -19.59 9.89
C SER A 213 31.95 -19.65 8.52
N SER A 214 31.65 -18.73 7.64
CA SER A 214 32.25 -18.60 6.31
C SER A 214 33.75 -18.25 6.32
N ALA A 215 34.41 -18.38 7.47
CA ALA A 215 35.85 -18.11 7.67
C ALA A 215 36.78 -19.22 7.20
N ASP A 216 36.27 -20.42 6.89
CA ASP A 216 37.11 -21.58 6.50
C ASP A 216 37.05 -21.97 5.01
N ALA A 217 36.49 -21.08 4.15
CA ALA A 217 36.65 -21.24 2.72
C ALA A 217 37.99 -20.68 2.27
N THR A 218 39.06 -21.47 2.48
CA THR A 218 40.35 -21.23 1.82
C THR A 218 40.19 -21.44 0.33
N ASP A 219 40.34 -20.35 -0.40
CA ASP A 219 40.36 -20.26 -1.86
C ASP A 219 41.42 -21.20 -2.46
N PRO A 220 41.09 -22.21 -3.29
CA PRO A 220 42.11 -22.97 -4.01
C PRO A 220 42.63 -22.09 -5.16
N LYS A 221 43.90 -21.67 -4.98
CA LYS A 221 44.68 -20.98 -6.01
C LYS A 221 44.64 -21.74 -7.32
N HIS A 222 44.24 -21.09 -8.37
CA HIS A 222 44.48 -21.49 -9.75
C HIS A 222 46.02 -21.49 -10.01
N GLY A 223 46.56 -22.68 -10.33
CA GLY A 223 47.79 -22.85 -11.07
C GLY A 223 47.50 -22.89 -12.57
#